data_28d10687a438be5c2e672880985ba331
#
_entry.id   28d10687a438be5c2e672880985ba331
#
_cell.length_a   1.000
_cell.length_b   1.000
_cell.length_c   1.000
_cell.angle_alpha   90.00
_cell.angle_beta   90.00
_cell.angle_gamma   90.00
#
_symmetry.space_group_name_H-M   'P 1'
#
loop_
_entity.id
_entity.type
_entity.pdbx_description
1 polymer ?
#
loop_
_entity_poly.entity_id
_entity_poly.type
_entity_poly.pdbx_seq_one_letter_code
_entity_poly.pdbx_strand_id
1 'polypeptide(L)'
;QVLKEGDILISLTGNVGRVSLCKAGDYLLNQRVGLLQLAKNVDQEFLYQILSSQRFENNMIACGQGAAQMNIGKGDVESYVLPYSSNVNNILLVAKILHSYDEYIINEQRKLTLLTMQKQYFLAQMFI
;
A
#
# COMPACT_ATOMS: atom_id res chain seq x y z
N GLN A 1 18.36 2.51 7.62
CA GLN A 1 18.24 2.06 6.23
C GLN A 1 17.53 3.12 5.40
N VAL A 2 18.13 3.54 4.30
CA VAL A 2 17.56 4.55 3.40
C VAL A 2 16.54 3.88 2.48
N LEU A 3 15.35 4.48 2.37
CA LEU A 3 14.28 4.01 1.50
C LEU A 3 14.40 4.63 0.11
N LYS A 4 14.03 3.88 -0.90
CA LYS A 4 14.01 4.32 -2.30
C LYS A 4 12.58 4.44 -2.80
N GLU A 5 12.40 5.28 -3.82
CA GLU A 5 11.11 5.37 -4.49
C GLU A 5 10.67 4.00 -5.02
N GLY A 6 9.42 3.66 -4.77
CA GLY A 6 8.85 2.39 -5.17
C GLY A 6 9.03 1.25 -4.17
N ASP A 7 9.81 1.44 -3.11
CA ASP A 7 9.91 0.44 -2.04
C ASP A 7 8.53 0.19 -1.42
N ILE A 8 8.22 -1.07 -1.15
CA ILE A 8 6.98 -1.46 -0.49
C ILE A 8 7.19 -1.46 1.01
N LEU A 9 6.41 -0.65 1.69
CA LEU A 9 6.41 -0.55 3.15
C LEU A 9 5.19 -1.25 3.71
N ILE A 10 5.34 -1.89 4.87
CA ILE A 10 4.25 -2.58 5.57
C ILE A 10 4.20 -2.12 7.03
N SER A 11 2.99 -1.85 7.52
CA SER A 11 2.79 -1.51 8.93
C SER A 11 2.83 -2.77 9.80
N LEU A 12 3.65 -2.74 10.85
CA LEU A 12 3.89 -3.87 11.74
C LEU A 12 3.19 -3.73 13.09
N THR A 13 2.76 -2.53 13.44
CA THR A 13 2.07 -2.24 14.71
C THR A 13 0.86 -1.36 14.48
N GLY A 14 -0.14 -1.49 15.35
CA GLY A 14 -1.38 -0.73 15.25
C GLY A 14 -2.26 -1.26 14.13
N ASN A 15 -2.36 -0.53 13.02
CA ASN A 15 -3.07 -0.98 11.81
C ASN A 15 -2.18 -1.89 10.98
N VAL A 16 -1.93 -3.10 11.48
CA VAL A 16 -0.99 -4.05 10.86
C VAL A 16 -1.43 -4.50 9.46
N GLY A 17 -0.46 -4.83 8.61
CA GLY A 17 -0.70 -5.42 7.30
C GLY A 17 -1.08 -4.44 6.20
N ARG A 18 -1.11 -3.14 6.46
CA ARG A 18 -1.31 -2.14 5.43
C ARG A 18 -0.01 -1.85 4.72
N VAL A 19 -0.07 -1.83 3.40
CA VAL A 19 1.10 -1.58 2.56
C VAL A 19 0.99 -0.24 1.86
N SER A 20 2.14 0.35 1.59
CA SER A 20 2.25 1.57 0.80
C SER A 20 3.52 1.57 -0.02
N LEU A 21 3.54 2.32 -1.10
CA LEU A 21 4.76 2.56 -1.88
C LEU A 21 5.46 3.80 -1.36
N CYS A 22 6.78 3.70 -1.24
CA CYS A 22 7.61 4.84 -0.88
C CYS A 22 7.59 5.85 -2.04
N LYS A 23 7.31 7.11 -1.72
CA LYS A 23 7.35 8.20 -2.70
C LYS A 23 8.78 8.65 -2.93
N ALA A 24 8.99 9.46 -3.99
CA ALA A 24 10.31 10.05 -4.26
C ALA A 24 10.81 10.86 -3.04
N GLY A 25 12.06 10.65 -2.69
CA GLY A 25 12.72 11.30 -1.55
C GLY A 25 13.49 10.31 -0.70
N ASP A 26 14.30 10.84 0.20
CA ASP A 26 15.06 10.03 1.15
C ASP A 26 14.33 9.99 2.49
N TYR A 27 14.00 8.79 2.93
CA TYR A 27 13.29 8.57 4.19
C TYR A 27 14.02 7.56 5.05
N LEU A 28 13.89 7.70 6.35
CA LEU A 28 14.40 6.73 7.30
C LEU A 28 13.27 5.81 7.77
N LEU A 29 13.57 4.53 7.83
CA LEU A 29 12.65 3.52 8.32
C LEU A 29 12.53 3.60 9.84
N ASN A 30 11.30 3.66 10.35
CA ASN A 30 11.08 3.55 11.78
C ASN A 30 10.74 2.10 12.18
N GLN A 31 10.76 1.82 13.48
CA GLN A 31 10.57 0.47 14.01
C GLN A 31 9.16 -0.11 13.84
N ARG A 32 8.18 0.73 13.49
CA ARG A 32 6.78 0.31 13.32
C ARG A 32 6.44 -0.08 11.90
N VAL A 33 7.39 0.13 11.00
CA VAL A 33 7.22 -0.09 9.57
C VAL A 33 8.33 -1.00 9.07
N GLY A 34 7.97 -2.01 8.29
CA GLY A 34 8.90 -2.91 7.65
C GLY A 34 9.09 -2.54 6.18
N LEU A 35 10.28 -2.83 5.66
CA LEU A 35 10.60 -2.75 4.24
C LEU A 35 10.57 -4.15 3.65
N LEU A 36 9.81 -4.35 2.58
CA LEU A 36 9.78 -5.61 1.86
C LEU A 36 10.94 -5.67 0.86
N GLN A 37 11.82 -6.62 1.05
CA GLN A 37 12.92 -6.90 0.12
C GLN A 37 12.50 -8.02 -0.82
N LEU A 38 12.35 -7.70 -2.11
CA LEU A 38 11.86 -8.63 -3.11
C LEU A 38 13.01 -9.45 -3.71
N ALA A 39 12.71 -10.71 -4.03
CA ALA A 39 13.60 -11.52 -4.85
C ALA A 39 13.68 -10.93 -6.27
N LYS A 40 14.78 -11.23 -6.98
CA LYS A 40 15.08 -10.63 -8.29
C LYS A 40 14.00 -10.86 -9.35
N ASN A 41 13.28 -11.98 -9.27
CA ASN A 41 12.29 -12.40 -10.26
C ASN A 41 10.86 -12.05 -9.86
N VAL A 42 10.67 -11.23 -8.82
CA VAL A 42 9.35 -10.81 -8.36
C VAL A 42 9.05 -9.41 -8.87
N ASP A 43 7.93 -9.26 -9.56
CA ASP A 43 7.47 -7.95 -10.02
C ASP A 43 6.91 -7.13 -8.85
N GLN A 44 7.48 -5.95 -8.63
CA GLN A 44 7.15 -5.10 -7.49
C GLN A 44 5.70 -4.60 -7.53
N GLU A 45 5.25 -4.13 -8.69
CA GLU A 45 3.88 -3.60 -8.83
C GLU A 45 2.84 -4.69 -8.62
N PHE A 46 3.07 -5.88 -9.19
CA PHE A 46 2.16 -7.01 -9.00
C PHE A 46 2.06 -7.40 -7.53
N LEU A 47 3.20 -7.51 -6.86
CA LEU A 47 3.23 -7.83 -5.43
C LEU A 47 2.52 -6.78 -4.59
N TYR A 48 2.78 -5.51 -4.86
CA TYR A 48 2.10 -4.41 -4.17
C TYR A 48 0.58 -4.50 -4.32
N GLN A 49 0.09 -4.79 -5.54
CA GLN A 49 -1.35 -4.92 -5.79
C GLN A 49 -1.97 -6.07 -4.99
N ILE A 50 -1.31 -7.22 -4.94
CA ILE A 50 -1.81 -8.36 -4.14
C ILE A 50 -1.80 -8.03 -2.65
N LEU A 51 -0.74 -7.45 -2.14
CA LEU A 51 -0.61 -7.11 -0.71
C LEU A 51 -1.51 -5.94 -0.30
N SER A 52 -2.00 -5.17 -1.24
CA SER A 52 -2.99 -4.12 -0.99
C SER A 52 -4.41 -4.67 -0.79
N SER A 53 -4.61 -5.97 -0.99
CA SER A 53 -5.93 -6.59 -0.86
C SER A 53 -6.38 -6.66 0.60
N GLN A 54 -7.71 -6.62 0.80
CA GLN A 54 -8.31 -6.81 2.12
C GLN A 54 -7.99 -8.21 2.68
N ARG A 55 -7.84 -9.19 1.80
CA ARG A 55 -7.50 -10.57 2.19
C ARG A 55 -6.14 -10.64 2.89
N PHE A 56 -5.13 -9.95 2.36
CA PHE A 56 -3.82 -9.89 3.01
C PHE A 56 -3.88 -9.16 4.34
N GLU A 57 -4.52 -8.00 4.39
CA GLU A 57 -4.66 -7.22 5.63
C GLU A 57 -5.37 -8.05 6.71
N ASN A 58 -6.46 -8.72 6.37
CA ASN A 58 -7.19 -9.58 7.30
C ASN A 58 -6.33 -10.73 7.82
N ASN A 59 -5.51 -11.32 6.97
CA ASN A 59 -4.59 -12.38 7.37
C ASN A 59 -3.55 -11.87 8.36
N MET A 60 -2.99 -10.69 8.13
CA MET A 60 -2.02 -10.08 9.04
C MET A 60 -2.67 -9.69 10.37
N ILE A 61 -3.87 -9.19 10.36
CA ILE A 61 -4.65 -8.91 11.58
C ILE A 61 -4.84 -10.19 12.40
N ALA A 62 -5.17 -11.30 11.74
CA ALA A 62 -5.32 -12.59 12.41
C ALA A 62 -4.02 -13.05 13.08
N CYS A 63 -2.86 -12.82 12.44
CA CYS A 63 -1.56 -13.13 13.02
C CYS A 63 -1.24 -12.32 14.28
N GLY A 64 -1.73 -11.08 14.34
CA GLY A 64 -1.47 -10.17 15.45
C GLY A 64 -2.44 -10.28 16.62
N GLN A 65 -3.49 -11.10 16.51
CA GLN A 65 -4.50 -11.25 17.56
C GLN A 65 -3.93 -11.96 18.79
N GLY A 66 -4.42 -11.56 19.96
CA GLY A 66 -4.02 -12.12 21.24
C GLY A 66 -2.94 -11.35 21.99
N ALA A 67 -2.33 -10.34 21.37
CA ALA A 67 -1.42 -9.41 22.01
C ALA A 67 -2.18 -8.23 22.62
N ALA A 68 -1.64 -7.64 23.69
CA ALA A 68 -2.20 -6.44 24.30
C ALA A 68 -2.22 -5.25 23.31
N GLN A 69 -1.24 -5.22 22.41
CA GLN A 69 -1.18 -4.29 21.29
C GLN A 69 -1.00 -5.08 19.99
N MET A 70 -1.74 -4.73 18.95
CA MET A 70 -1.63 -5.38 17.66
C MET A 70 -0.21 -5.22 17.10
N ASN A 71 0.44 -6.35 16.85
CA ASN A 71 1.83 -6.39 16.41
C ASN A 71 2.07 -7.66 15.59
N ILE A 72 2.76 -7.52 14.46
CA ILE A 72 3.19 -8.66 13.64
C ILE A 72 4.70 -8.58 13.41
N GLY A 73 5.32 -9.72 13.19
CA GLY A 73 6.74 -9.81 12.93
C GLY A 73 7.06 -10.22 11.50
N LYS A 74 8.35 -10.25 11.22
CA LYS A 74 8.89 -10.70 9.93
C LYS A 74 8.35 -12.06 9.51
N GLY A 75 8.31 -13.03 10.44
CA GLY A 75 7.84 -14.38 10.16
C GLY A 75 6.37 -14.42 9.72
N ASP A 76 5.52 -13.57 10.30
CA ASP A 76 4.12 -13.50 9.93
C ASP A 76 3.95 -13.03 8.47
N VAL A 77 4.71 -12.02 8.08
CA VAL A 77 4.67 -11.50 6.72
C VAL A 77 5.23 -12.52 5.72
N GLU A 78 6.36 -13.12 6.02
CA GLU A 78 7.01 -14.09 5.15
C GLU A 78 6.24 -15.39 4.99
N SER A 79 5.40 -15.76 5.97
CA SER A 79 4.58 -16.97 5.92
C SER A 79 3.36 -16.85 5.01
N TYR A 80 3.02 -15.65 4.57
CA TYR A 80 1.86 -15.45 3.70
C TYR A 80 2.08 -16.08 2.33
N VAL A 81 1.15 -16.94 1.93
CA VAL A 81 1.19 -17.63 0.63
C VAL A 81 0.26 -16.90 -0.35
N LEU A 82 0.82 -16.50 -1.48
CA LEU A 82 0.07 -15.83 -2.54
C LEU A 82 0.22 -16.57 -3.86
N PRO A 83 -0.79 -16.50 -4.74
CA PRO A 83 -0.66 -17.06 -6.09
C PRO A 83 0.28 -16.20 -6.92
N TYR A 84 1.20 -16.85 -7.61
CA TYR A 84 2.12 -16.17 -8.52
C TYR A 84 2.27 -16.99 -9.79
N SER A 85 1.93 -16.39 -10.93
CA SER A 85 1.99 -17.07 -12.23
C SER A 85 3.44 -17.28 -12.68
N SER A 86 3.72 -18.41 -13.29
CA SER A 86 5.00 -18.65 -13.98
C SER A 86 5.13 -17.87 -15.29
N ASN A 87 4.01 -17.35 -15.81
CA ASN A 87 4.01 -16.56 -17.05
C ASN A 87 4.23 -15.08 -16.71
N VAL A 88 5.44 -14.59 -17.00
CA VAL A 88 5.84 -13.19 -16.73
C VAL A 88 4.92 -12.19 -17.44
N ASN A 89 4.49 -12.49 -18.66
CA ASN A 89 3.62 -11.59 -19.42
C ASN A 89 2.26 -11.40 -18.74
N ASN A 90 1.71 -12.46 -18.15
CA ASN A 90 0.47 -12.37 -17.39
C ASN A 90 0.64 -11.55 -16.13
N ILE A 91 1.75 -11.70 -15.42
CA ILE A 91 2.08 -10.90 -14.24
C ILE A 91 2.14 -9.42 -14.59
N LEU A 92 2.87 -9.05 -15.63
CA LEU A 92 3.02 -7.68 -16.07
C LEU A 92 1.70 -7.06 -16.54
N LEU A 93 0.89 -7.84 -17.26
CA LEU A 93 -0.42 -7.39 -17.73
C LEU A 93 -1.37 -7.09 -16.58
N VAL A 94 -1.48 -8.00 -15.62
CA VAL A 94 -2.34 -7.81 -14.45
C VAL A 94 -1.88 -6.62 -13.62
N ALA A 95 -0.57 -6.49 -13.39
CA ALA A 95 -0.01 -5.35 -12.67
C ALA A 95 -0.36 -4.03 -13.35
N LYS A 96 -0.23 -3.96 -14.68
CA LYS A 96 -0.55 -2.77 -15.46
C LYS A 96 -2.03 -2.40 -15.37
N ILE A 97 -2.92 -3.38 -15.47
CA ILE A 97 -4.37 -3.16 -15.39
C ILE A 97 -4.72 -2.61 -14.00
N LEU A 98 -4.24 -3.23 -12.94
CA LEU A 98 -4.53 -2.80 -11.57
C LEU A 98 -3.95 -1.42 -11.27
N HIS A 99 -2.75 -1.13 -11.75
CA HIS A 99 -2.14 0.18 -11.63
C HIS A 99 -2.98 1.27 -12.32
N SER A 100 -3.55 0.96 -13.48
CA SER A 100 -4.43 1.88 -14.21
C SER A 100 -5.69 2.22 -13.41
N TYR A 101 -6.26 1.25 -12.69
CA TYR A 101 -7.37 1.51 -11.78
C TYR A 101 -6.96 2.43 -10.63
N ASP A 102 -5.78 2.21 -10.05
CA ASP A 102 -5.28 3.08 -8.98
C ASP A 102 -5.12 4.53 -9.45
N GLU A 103 -4.56 4.74 -10.63
CA GLU A 103 -4.43 6.08 -11.21
C GLU A 103 -5.78 6.75 -11.44
N TYR A 104 -6.76 5.98 -11.93
CA TYR A 104 -8.12 6.48 -12.11
C TYR A 104 -8.74 6.92 -10.78
N ILE A 105 -8.61 6.09 -9.74
CA ILE A 105 -9.12 6.41 -8.39
C ILE A 105 -8.46 7.68 -7.86
N ILE A 106 -7.14 7.80 -7.97
CA ILE A 106 -6.40 8.98 -7.51
C ILE A 106 -6.88 10.24 -8.23
N ASN A 107 -7.08 10.17 -9.54
CA ASN A 107 -7.55 11.30 -10.34
C ASN A 107 -8.96 11.73 -9.94
N GLU A 108 -9.86 10.79 -9.69
CA GLU A 108 -11.22 11.08 -9.22
C GLU A 108 -11.20 11.68 -7.82
N GLN A 109 -10.35 11.20 -6.93
CA GLN A 109 -10.19 11.77 -5.60
C GLN A 109 -9.66 13.21 -5.65
N ARG A 110 -8.72 13.51 -6.55
CA ARG A 110 -8.23 14.89 -6.77
C ARG A 110 -9.33 15.82 -7.24
N LYS A 111 -10.15 15.37 -8.19
CA LYS A 111 -11.30 16.14 -8.66
C LYS A 111 -12.27 16.45 -7.53
N LEU A 112 -12.58 15.45 -6.70
CA LEU A 112 -13.47 15.64 -5.56
C LEU A 112 -12.90 16.66 -4.57
N THR A 113 -11.60 16.57 -4.27
CA THR A 113 -10.93 17.53 -3.39
C THR A 113 -11.02 18.95 -3.93
N LEU A 114 -10.74 19.15 -5.22
CA LEU A 114 -10.80 20.47 -5.87
C LEU A 114 -12.22 21.03 -5.85
N LEU A 115 -13.22 20.21 -6.13
CA LEU A 115 -14.63 20.63 -6.10
C LEU A 115 -15.06 21.01 -4.68
N THR A 116 -14.61 20.28 -3.68
CA THR A 116 -14.90 20.58 -2.28
C THR A 116 -14.27 21.91 -1.87
N MET A 117 -13.03 22.17 -2.27
CA MET A 117 -12.35 23.43 -2.01
C MET A 117 -13.07 24.59 -2.70
N GLN A 118 -13.50 24.40 -3.94
CA GLN A 118 -14.25 25.42 -4.70
C GLN A 118 -15.58 25.73 -4.03
N LYS A 119 -16.30 24.71 -3.60
CA LYS A 119 -17.55 24.89 -2.84
C LYS A 119 -17.34 25.72 -1.57
N GLN A 120 -16.31 25.41 -0.81
CA GLN A 120 -15.99 26.12 0.43
C GLN A 120 -15.62 27.57 0.14
N TYR A 121 -14.87 27.82 -0.92
CA TYR A 121 -14.53 29.18 -1.34
C TYR A 121 -15.78 30.01 -1.64
N PHE A 122 -16.71 29.48 -2.43
CA PHE A 122 -17.96 30.19 -2.74
C PHE A 122 -18.81 30.42 -1.50
N LEU A 123 -18.91 29.45 -0.61
CA LEU A 123 -19.65 29.62 0.64
C LEU A 123 -19.04 30.73 1.51
N ALA A 124 -17.72 30.79 1.59
CA ALA A 124 -17.03 31.87 2.32
C ALA A 124 -17.30 33.25 1.70
N GLN A 125 -17.37 33.35 0.37
CA GLN A 125 -17.69 34.60 -0.31
C GLN A 125 -19.13 35.07 -0.09
N MET A 126 -20.06 34.13 0.07
CA MET A 126 -21.47 34.43 0.27
C MET A 126 -21.78 34.96 1.66
N PHE A 127 -20.98 34.66 2.66
CA PHE A 127 -21.23 34.97 4.08
C PHE A 127 -20.25 35.97 4.67
N ILE A 128 -19.60 36.77 3.86
CA ILE A 128 -18.73 37.85 4.32
C ILE A 128 -19.55 39.01 4.86
#